data_8302d05fb160785231f4d608c3122765
#
_entry.id   8302d05fb160785231f4d608c3122765
#
_cell.length_a   1.000
_cell.length_b   1.000
_cell.length_c   1.000
_cell.angle_alpha   90.00
_cell.angle_beta   90.00
_cell.angle_gamma   90.00
#
_symmetry.space_group_name_H-M   'P 1'
#
loop_
_entity.id
_entity.type
_entity.pdbx_description
1 polymer ?
#
loop_
_entity_poly.entity_id
_entity_poly.type
_entity_poly.pdbx_seq_one_letter_code
_entity_poly.pdbx_strand_id
1 'polypeptide(L)'
;ERRGLNVRLQKLDPYINVDPGTMSPYQHGEVYVLDDGAETDLDLGHYERFTNSPLSRKSNYTTGRIYRSVIEKERRGEYLGGTVQVVPHVTDEIKSAVLDLAEPGVDVVITELGGTVGDIEGLPFLEAIRQIPLDIGRQNCLFIHLTLVPYLKAAREAKTKPTQHSVGQLRQIGIQPDILICRTERPMGRDHAEKIALFCNVEKQAVIEEVDKEFSIYEVPLGLAENKLDKLIIDKLGLQAGELKLDDWRELMQRIRHPEHEVTIAVVGKYIDHRDAYKSIYESLDHAGFAHNTRVLVKRIEAEDIDTQGPEQLLAGIDGLLVPGGFGYRGIE
;
A
#
# COMPACT_ATOMS: atom_id res chain seq x y z
N GLU A 1 10.66 -2.12 11.46
CA GLU A 1 10.96 -1.02 12.40
C GLU A 1 10.79 -1.46 13.85
N ARG A 2 9.68 -2.10 14.25
CA ARG A 2 9.37 -2.49 15.65
C ARG A 2 10.33 -3.49 16.29
N ARG A 3 11.31 -3.95 15.53
CA ARG A 3 12.47 -4.74 15.98
C ARG A 3 13.80 -3.98 15.93
N GLY A 4 13.75 -2.66 15.76
CA GLY A 4 14.91 -1.76 15.73
C GLY A 4 15.64 -1.72 14.38
N LEU A 5 15.05 -2.25 13.30
CA LEU A 5 15.61 -2.16 11.95
C LEU A 5 15.25 -0.83 11.29
N ASN A 6 16.21 -0.27 10.56
CA ASN A 6 15.99 0.89 9.71
C ASN A 6 15.40 0.45 8.37
N VAL A 7 14.14 0.80 8.13
CA VAL A 7 13.37 0.36 6.96
C VAL A 7 13.12 1.54 6.03
N ARG A 8 13.12 1.28 4.72
CA ARG A 8 12.62 2.21 3.70
C ARG A 8 11.49 1.56 2.92
N LEU A 9 10.56 2.38 2.50
CA LEU A 9 9.37 1.95 1.77
C LEU A 9 9.34 2.58 0.38
N GLN A 10 8.93 1.80 -0.61
CA GLN A 10 8.82 2.25 -1.99
C GLN A 10 7.60 1.65 -2.66
N LYS A 11 6.92 2.46 -3.44
CA LYS A 11 5.80 2.08 -4.32
C LYS A 11 6.22 2.19 -5.77
N LEU A 12 5.92 1.17 -6.54
CA LEU A 12 6.03 1.14 -7.99
C LEU A 12 4.63 1.06 -8.60
N ASP A 13 4.25 2.06 -9.38
CA ASP A 13 2.93 2.16 -10.00
C ASP A 13 3.00 1.95 -11.50
N PRO A 14 2.33 0.92 -12.07
CA PRO A 14 2.46 0.57 -13.46
C PRO A 14 1.65 1.45 -14.43
N TYR A 15 1.10 2.57 -14.01
CA TYR A 15 0.44 3.51 -14.90
C TYR A 15 1.42 4.48 -15.61
N ILE A 16 1.01 5.03 -16.77
CA ILE A 16 1.87 5.87 -17.63
C ILE A 16 1.94 7.34 -17.20
N ASN A 17 1.14 7.79 -16.27
CA ASN A 17 1.27 9.12 -15.71
C ASN A 17 2.67 9.29 -15.09
N VAL A 18 3.30 10.45 -15.28
CA VAL A 18 4.63 10.73 -14.71
C VAL A 18 4.57 10.78 -13.19
N ASP A 19 3.50 11.36 -12.68
CA ASP A 19 3.09 11.42 -11.28
C ASP A 19 1.55 11.46 -11.21
N PRO A 20 0.93 11.30 -10.04
CA PRO A 20 -0.52 11.33 -9.88
C PRO A 20 -1.12 12.74 -9.80
N GLY A 21 -0.33 13.81 -9.85
CA GLY A 21 -0.78 15.18 -9.58
C GLY A 21 -1.93 15.67 -10.45
N THR A 22 -2.08 15.15 -11.67
CA THR A 22 -3.18 15.48 -12.59
C THR A 22 -4.31 14.45 -12.63
N MET A 23 -4.21 13.38 -11.85
CA MET A 23 -5.22 12.32 -11.83
C MET A 23 -6.51 12.80 -11.16
N SER A 24 -7.63 12.23 -11.60
CA SER A 24 -8.92 12.50 -10.99
C SER A 24 -9.04 11.77 -9.64
N PRO A 25 -9.37 12.48 -8.55
CA PRO A 25 -9.61 11.83 -7.25
C PRO A 25 -10.75 10.79 -7.29
N TYR A 26 -11.67 10.88 -8.23
CA TYR A 26 -12.73 9.90 -8.44
C TYR A 26 -12.23 8.54 -8.96
N GLN A 27 -11.07 8.52 -9.64
CA GLN A 27 -10.51 7.29 -10.21
C GLN A 27 -9.42 6.67 -9.35
N HIS A 28 -8.58 7.50 -8.72
CA HIS A 28 -7.35 7.07 -8.03
C HIS A 28 -7.31 7.44 -6.54
N GLY A 29 -8.34 8.11 -6.02
CA GLY A 29 -8.31 8.66 -4.68
C GLY A 29 -7.49 9.96 -4.61
N GLU A 30 -7.08 10.34 -3.42
CA GLU A 30 -6.29 11.57 -3.20
C GLU A 30 -4.88 11.46 -3.78
N VAL A 31 -4.32 12.60 -4.17
CA VAL A 31 -2.88 12.76 -4.42
C VAL A 31 -2.21 13.03 -3.08
N TYR A 32 -1.29 12.16 -2.66
CA TYR A 32 -0.57 12.31 -1.41
C TYR A 32 0.73 13.07 -1.64
N VAL A 33 0.93 14.19 -0.93
CA VAL A 33 2.09 15.06 -1.10
C VAL A 33 3.06 14.83 0.07
N LEU A 34 4.31 14.47 -0.27
CA LEU A 34 5.37 14.23 0.71
C LEU A 34 6.01 15.54 1.17
N ASP A 35 6.81 15.49 2.24
CA ASP A 35 7.52 16.65 2.80
C ASP A 35 8.47 17.33 1.79
N ASP A 36 9.01 16.60 0.83
CA ASP A 36 9.85 17.13 -0.25
C ASP A 36 9.05 17.70 -1.44
N GLY A 37 7.72 17.77 -1.31
CA GLY A 37 6.81 18.28 -2.32
C GLY A 37 6.52 17.30 -3.46
N ALA A 38 6.94 16.05 -3.37
CA ALA A 38 6.59 15.04 -4.36
C ALA A 38 5.11 14.69 -4.28
N GLU A 39 4.43 14.73 -5.41
CA GLU A 39 3.06 14.23 -5.57
C GLU A 39 3.11 12.73 -5.82
N THR A 40 2.42 11.96 -4.98
CA THR A 40 2.52 10.50 -4.96
C THR A 40 1.15 9.84 -4.85
N ASP A 41 1.12 8.53 -5.05
CA ASP A 41 -0.05 7.70 -4.83
C ASP A 41 -0.49 7.73 -3.36
N LEU A 42 -1.78 7.54 -3.11
CA LEU A 42 -2.38 7.54 -1.75
C LEU A 42 -1.78 6.48 -0.82
N ASP A 43 -1.17 5.43 -1.38
CA ASP A 43 -0.54 4.36 -0.59
C ASP A 43 0.64 4.88 0.24
N LEU A 44 1.32 5.95 -0.20
CA LEU A 44 2.39 6.58 0.58
C LEU A 44 1.85 7.16 1.90
N GLY A 45 0.62 7.66 1.89
CA GLY A 45 -0.09 8.07 3.10
C GLY A 45 -0.34 6.90 4.06
N HIS A 46 -0.64 5.71 3.55
CA HIS A 46 -0.71 4.50 4.38
C HIS A 46 0.65 4.17 4.98
N TYR A 47 1.74 4.27 4.21
CA TYR A 47 3.08 4.01 4.75
C TYR A 47 3.42 4.93 5.93
N GLU A 48 3.14 6.22 5.83
CA GLU A 48 3.36 7.17 6.93
C GLU A 48 2.48 6.89 8.16
N ARG A 49 1.26 6.42 7.97
CA ARG A 49 0.35 6.07 9.08
C ARG A 49 0.83 4.86 9.88
N PHE A 50 1.53 3.93 9.24
CA PHE A 50 1.97 2.67 9.87
C PHE A 50 3.44 2.64 10.27
N THR A 51 4.25 3.56 9.77
CA THR A 51 5.71 3.56 9.97
C THR A 51 6.24 4.96 10.28
N ASN A 52 7.46 5.01 10.82
CA ASN A 52 8.23 6.25 10.95
C ASN A 52 9.34 6.33 9.86
N SER A 53 9.24 5.50 8.82
CA SER A 53 10.17 5.52 7.70
C SER A 53 10.04 6.85 6.94
N PRO A 54 11.13 7.61 6.78
CA PRO A 54 11.05 8.84 5.98
C PRO A 54 10.77 8.48 4.53
N LEU A 55 9.78 9.15 3.95
CA LEU A 55 9.43 9.05 2.55
C LEU A 55 9.98 10.25 1.77
N SER A 56 10.26 10.03 0.51
CA SER A 56 10.79 11.04 -0.38
C SER A 56 10.37 10.73 -1.82
N ARG A 57 10.71 11.62 -2.74
CA ARG A 57 10.53 11.39 -4.18
C ARG A 57 11.04 10.05 -4.68
N LYS A 58 12.03 9.44 -4.00
CA LYS A 58 12.54 8.10 -4.28
C LYS A 58 11.59 6.98 -3.84
N SER A 59 10.62 7.30 -3.01
CA SER A 59 9.67 6.33 -2.47
C SER A 59 8.51 6.02 -3.41
N ASN A 60 8.36 6.73 -4.54
CA ASN A 60 7.33 6.44 -5.54
C ASN A 60 7.86 6.57 -6.96
N TYR A 61 7.71 5.53 -7.77
CA TYR A 61 8.04 5.52 -9.19
C TYR A 61 6.87 4.99 -10.01
N THR A 62 6.53 5.71 -11.08
CA THR A 62 5.53 5.31 -12.06
C THR A 62 6.20 4.81 -13.33
N THR A 63 5.48 4.05 -14.15
CA THR A 63 5.93 3.71 -15.52
C THR A 63 6.31 4.98 -16.28
N GLY A 64 5.46 6.02 -16.21
CA GLY A 64 5.72 7.27 -16.92
C GLY A 64 7.03 7.93 -16.53
N ARG A 65 7.33 7.97 -15.23
CA ARG A 65 8.60 8.52 -14.73
C ARG A 65 9.81 7.71 -15.19
N ILE A 66 9.74 6.38 -15.16
CA ILE A 66 10.81 5.48 -15.63
C ILE A 66 11.05 5.68 -17.13
N TYR A 67 10.00 5.59 -17.95
CA TYR A 67 10.15 5.74 -19.41
C TYR A 67 10.61 7.13 -19.81
N ARG A 68 10.12 8.17 -19.15
CA ARG A 68 10.60 9.54 -19.35
C ARG A 68 12.09 9.64 -19.11
N SER A 69 12.61 9.09 -18.02
CA SER A 69 14.05 9.08 -17.72
C SER A 69 14.85 8.38 -18.82
N VAL A 70 14.40 7.20 -19.27
CA VAL A 70 15.07 6.45 -20.35
C VAL A 70 15.06 7.23 -21.67
N ILE A 71 13.94 7.83 -22.05
CA ILE A 71 13.81 8.63 -23.26
C ILE A 71 14.69 9.89 -23.18
N GLU A 72 14.73 10.59 -22.05
CA GLU A 72 15.59 11.76 -21.87
C GLU A 72 17.07 11.40 -21.95
N LYS A 73 17.50 10.26 -21.38
CA LYS A 73 18.88 9.73 -21.52
C LYS A 73 19.22 9.42 -22.98
N GLU A 74 18.29 8.80 -23.71
CA GLU A 74 18.44 8.53 -25.15
C GLU A 74 18.65 9.84 -25.93
N ARG A 75 17.78 10.84 -25.71
CA ARG A 75 17.86 12.13 -26.39
C ARG A 75 19.14 12.91 -26.08
N ARG A 76 19.76 12.70 -24.92
CA ARG A 76 21.07 13.26 -24.56
C ARG A 76 22.24 12.44 -25.11
N GLY A 77 22.00 11.30 -25.77
CA GLY A 77 23.04 10.44 -26.35
C GLY A 77 23.75 9.55 -25.32
N GLU A 78 23.23 9.36 -24.15
CA GLU A 78 23.88 8.58 -23.08
C GLU A 78 24.05 7.10 -23.44
N TYR A 79 23.24 6.59 -24.37
CA TYR A 79 23.35 5.21 -24.88
C TYR A 79 24.28 5.06 -26.10
N LEU A 80 25.04 6.11 -26.44
CA LEU A 80 26.08 6.08 -27.49
C LEU A 80 25.64 5.54 -28.85
N GLY A 81 24.38 5.79 -29.24
CA GLY A 81 23.81 5.33 -30.50
C GLY A 81 23.31 3.87 -30.48
N GLY A 82 23.34 3.20 -29.33
CA GLY A 82 22.78 1.87 -29.16
C GLY A 82 21.24 1.86 -29.30
N THR A 83 20.69 0.73 -29.73
CA THR A 83 19.23 0.53 -29.75
C THR A 83 18.71 0.40 -28.33
N VAL A 84 17.86 1.34 -27.90
CA VAL A 84 17.25 1.34 -26.56
C VAL A 84 16.02 0.43 -26.56
N GLN A 85 15.97 -0.52 -25.63
CA GLN A 85 14.90 -1.54 -25.52
C GLN A 85 14.39 -1.62 -24.07
N VAL A 86 13.24 -2.27 -23.88
CA VAL A 86 12.71 -2.48 -22.53
C VAL A 86 13.71 -3.27 -21.68
N VAL A 87 14.23 -4.38 -22.22
CA VAL A 87 15.34 -5.11 -21.62
C VAL A 87 16.60 -4.85 -22.46
N PRO A 88 17.69 -4.32 -21.89
CA PRO A 88 17.91 -4.05 -20.46
C PRO A 88 17.58 -2.62 -19.99
N HIS A 89 17.36 -1.65 -20.87
CA HIS A 89 17.43 -0.22 -20.53
C HIS A 89 16.34 0.25 -19.56
N VAL A 90 15.07 -0.16 -19.79
CA VAL A 90 13.95 0.15 -18.87
C VAL A 90 14.09 -0.67 -17.60
N THR A 91 14.45 -1.95 -17.71
CA THR A 91 14.63 -2.81 -16.53
C THR A 91 15.78 -2.36 -15.66
N ASP A 92 16.88 -1.87 -16.23
CA ASP A 92 18.02 -1.33 -15.47
C ASP A 92 17.63 -0.02 -14.77
N GLU A 93 16.83 0.83 -15.41
CA GLU A 93 16.31 2.05 -14.78
C GLU A 93 15.40 1.72 -13.58
N ILE A 94 14.52 0.72 -13.71
CA ILE A 94 13.68 0.24 -12.61
C ILE A 94 14.55 -0.33 -11.48
N LYS A 95 15.53 -1.19 -11.80
CA LYS A 95 16.42 -1.76 -10.77
C LYS A 95 17.21 -0.66 -10.05
N SER A 96 17.71 0.33 -10.78
CA SER A 96 18.38 1.48 -10.20
C SER A 96 17.45 2.24 -9.25
N ALA A 97 16.19 2.48 -9.63
CA ALA A 97 15.20 3.13 -8.79
C ALA A 97 14.91 2.33 -7.50
N VAL A 98 14.83 1.01 -7.58
CA VAL A 98 14.64 0.14 -6.40
C VAL A 98 15.83 0.21 -5.46
N LEU A 99 17.04 0.14 -6.00
CA LEU A 99 18.27 0.12 -5.22
C LEU A 99 18.67 1.51 -4.67
N ASP A 100 18.10 2.59 -5.18
CA ASP A 100 18.41 3.97 -4.79
C ASP A 100 18.02 4.30 -3.33
N LEU A 101 17.16 3.48 -2.72
CA LEU A 101 16.82 3.56 -1.29
C LEU A 101 17.73 2.73 -0.39
N ALA A 102 18.61 1.90 -0.94
CA ALA A 102 19.57 1.10 -0.18
C ALA A 102 20.78 1.93 0.24
N GLU A 103 20.52 2.99 0.99
CA GLU A 103 21.53 3.92 1.49
C GLU A 103 22.28 3.34 2.71
N PRO A 104 23.49 3.82 3.02
CA PRO A 104 24.22 3.40 4.23
C PRO A 104 23.38 3.56 5.50
N GLY A 105 23.28 2.49 6.28
CA GLY A 105 22.49 2.44 7.52
C GLY A 105 21.04 2.02 7.33
N VAL A 106 20.60 1.72 6.11
CA VAL A 106 19.31 1.09 5.83
C VAL A 106 19.48 -0.43 5.90
N ASP A 107 18.68 -1.08 6.73
CA ASP A 107 18.72 -2.53 6.91
C ASP A 107 17.82 -3.27 5.90
N VAL A 108 16.67 -2.68 5.57
CA VAL A 108 15.65 -3.30 4.70
C VAL A 108 14.98 -2.24 3.83
N VAL A 109 14.87 -2.53 2.54
CA VAL A 109 14.00 -1.81 1.60
C VAL A 109 12.82 -2.70 1.27
N ILE A 110 11.61 -2.20 1.45
CA ILE A 110 10.36 -2.86 1.05
C ILE A 110 9.82 -2.14 -0.16
N THR A 111 9.85 -2.79 -1.30
CA THR A 111 9.29 -2.25 -2.55
C THR A 111 7.99 -2.96 -2.88
N GLU A 112 6.91 -2.22 -2.97
CA GLU A 112 5.60 -2.70 -3.38
C GLU A 112 5.38 -2.41 -4.86
N LEU A 113 5.00 -3.41 -5.63
CA LEU A 113 4.51 -3.25 -7.00
C LEU A 113 2.98 -3.24 -6.99
N GLY A 114 2.39 -2.15 -7.43
CA GLY A 114 0.96 -2.00 -7.62
C GLY A 114 0.43 -2.78 -8.81
N GLY A 115 -0.89 -2.95 -8.88
CA GLY A 115 -1.58 -3.69 -9.92
C GLY A 115 -1.64 -5.20 -9.70
N THR A 116 -2.17 -5.90 -10.69
CA THR A 116 -2.39 -7.35 -10.63
C THR A 116 -1.30 -8.08 -11.42
N VAL A 117 -0.77 -9.17 -10.87
CA VAL A 117 0.20 -10.02 -11.57
C VAL A 117 -0.45 -10.61 -12.82
N GLY A 118 0.20 -10.38 -13.97
CA GLY A 118 -0.30 -10.80 -15.30
C GLY A 118 -0.80 -9.64 -16.15
N ASP A 119 -1.02 -8.47 -15.58
CA ASP A 119 -1.36 -7.27 -16.35
C ASP A 119 -0.14 -6.80 -17.17
N ILE A 120 -0.41 -6.34 -18.39
CA ILE A 120 0.64 -5.96 -19.37
C ILE A 120 1.51 -4.82 -18.83
N GLU A 121 0.92 -3.83 -18.18
CA GLU A 121 1.59 -2.66 -17.65
C GLU A 121 2.58 -2.97 -16.54
N GLY A 122 2.36 -4.06 -15.79
CA GLY A 122 3.26 -4.50 -14.71
C GLY A 122 4.47 -5.30 -15.18
N LEU A 123 4.47 -5.81 -16.43
CA LEU A 123 5.51 -6.73 -16.90
C LEU A 123 6.93 -6.18 -16.86
N PRO A 124 7.23 -4.92 -17.26
CA PRO A 124 8.59 -4.39 -17.17
C PRO A 124 9.11 -4.33 -15.72
N PHE A 125 8.25 -4.00 -14.77
CA PHE A 125 8.59 -4.01 -13.34
C PHE A 125 8.86 -5.44 -12.85
N LEU A 126 8.00 -6.39 -13.17
CA LEU A 126 8.16 -7.79 -12.78
C LEU A 126 9.44 -8.38 -13.37
N GLU A 127 9.76 -8.05 -14.63
CA GLU A 127 11.02 -8.47 -15.25
C GLU A 127 12.25 -7.87 -14.54
N ALA A 128 12.21 -6.58 -14.19
CA ALA A 128 13.26 -5.94 -13.41
C ALA A 128 13.41 -6.59 -12.02
N ILE A 129 12.31 -6.81 -11.30
CA ILE A 129 12.27 -7.46 -9.98
C ILE A 129 12.83 -8.88 -10.06
N ARG A 130 12.51 -9.63 -11.11
CA ARG A 130 13.09 -10.96 -11.35
C ARG A 130 14.62 -10.93 -11.48
N GLN A 131 15.17 -9.85 -12.01
CA GLN A 131 16.61 -9.68 -12.21
C GLN A 131 17.36 -9.22 -10.94
N ILE A 132 16.73 -8.50 -10.02
CA ILE A 132 17.37 -7.96 -8.81
C ILE A 132 18.22 -8.99 -8.04
N PRO A 133 17.75 -10.26 -7.81
CA PRO A 133 18.57 -11.28 -7.16
C PRO A 133 19.89 -11.59 -7.84
N LEU A 134 20.02 -11.34 -9.15
CA LEU A 134 21.27 -11.53 -9.89
C LEU A 134 22.28 -10.43 -9.56
N ASP A 135 21.80 -9.23 -9.26
CA ASP A 135 22.62 -8.06 -8.98
C ASP A 135 23.09 -8.02 -7.52
N ILE A 136 22.21 -8.34 -6.56
CA ILE A 136 22.50 -8.21 -5.12
C ILE A 136 22.65 -9.54 -4.38
N GLY A 137 22.43 -10.66 -5.06
CA GLY A 137 22.45 -12.01 -4.49
C GLY A 137 21.07 -12.45 -3.97
N ARG A 138 20.71 -13.71 -4.23
CA ARG A 138 19.39 -14.28 -3.89
C ARG A 138 19.09 -14.24 -2.38
N GLN A 139 20.10 -14.38 -1.55
CA GLN A 139 19.99 -14.36 -0.10
C GLN A 139 19.61 -12.98 0.47
N ASN A 140 19.79 -11.92 -0.31
CA ASN A 140 19.46 -10.55 0.05
C ASN A 140 18.09 -10.10 -0.49
N CYS A 141 17.35 -11.02 -1.12
CA CYS A 141 16.02 -10.78 -1.68
C CYS A 141 14.98 -11.69 -1.07
N LEU A 142 13.79 -11.16 -0.84
CA LEU A 142 12.61 -11.90 -0.40
C LEU A 142 11.40 -11.49 -1.23
N PHE A 143 10.72 -12.46 -1.84
CA PHE A 143 9.51 -12.21 -2.60
C PHE A 143 8.27 -12.58 -1.79
N ILE A 144 7.49 -11.56 -1.44
CA ILE A 144 6.21 -11.72 -0.76
C ILE A 144 5.10 -11.45 -1.78
N HIS A 145 4.18 -12.39 -1.92
CA HIS A 145 3.05 -12.24 -2.82
C HIS A 145 1.74 -12.16 -2.04
N LEU A 146 1.03 -11.05 -2.21
CA LEU A 146 -0.28 -10.84 -1.62
C LEU A 146 -1.37 -11.39 -2.55
N THR A 147 -2.24 -12.25 -2.02
CA THR A 147 -3.32 -12.89 -2.77
C THR A 147 -4.65 -12.79 -2.06
N LEU A 148 -5.73 -12.95 -2.82
CA LEU A 148 -7.08 -13.05 -2.30
C LEU A 148 -7.55 -14.50 -2.27
N VAL A 149 -8.09 -14.93 -1.12
CA VAL A 149 -8.80 -16.20 -0.95
C VAL A 149 -10.27 -15.88 -0.73
N PRO A 150 -11.09 -15.81 -1.79
CA PRO A 150 -12.48 -15.40 -1.68
C PRO A 150 -13.32 -16.48 -0.97
N TYR A 151 -14.26 -16.03 -0.14
CA TYR A 151 -15.27 -16.88 0.46
C TYR A 151 -16.57 -16.85 -0.36
N LEU A 152 -16.95 -17.99 -0.91
CA LEU A 152 -18.21 -18.11 -1.67
C LEU A 152 -19.37 -18.39 -0.73
N LYS A 153 -20.20 -17.39 -0.47
CA LYS A 153 -21.38 -17.50 0.44
C LYS A 153 -22.31 -18.63 0.04
N ALA A 154 -22.57 -18.82 -1.26
CA ALA A 154 -23.45 -19.87 -1.77
C ALA A 154 -22.92 -21.29 -1.49
N ALA A 155 -21.63 -21.50 -1.65
CA ALA A 155 -20.96 -22.78 -1.40
C ALA A 155 -20.50 -22.95 0.05
N ARG A 156 -20.52 -21.89 0.84
CA ARG A 156 -20.03 -21.82 2.23
C ARG A 156 -18.58 -22.29 2.39
N GLU A 157 -17.75 -21.96 1.42
CA GLU A 157 -16.33 -22.38 1.42
C GLU A 157 -15.40 -21.30 0.88
N ALA A 158 -14.14 -21.31 1.35
CA ALA A 158 -13.06 -20.52 0.79
C ALA A 158 -12.52 -21.18 -0.50
N LYS A 159 -12.15 -20.38 -1.49
CA LYS A 159 -11.62 -20.86 -2.78
C LYS A 159 -10.14 -20.51 -2.93
N THR A 160 -9.30 -21.53 -2.96
CA THR A 160 -7.84 -21.40 -3.11
C THR A 160 -7.37 -21.25 -4.57
N LYS A 161 -8.24 -21.49 -5.54
CA LYS A 161 -7.88 -21.44 -6.97
C LYS A 161 -7.39 -20.06 -7.44
N PRO A 162 -8.00 -18.93 -7.05
CA PRO A 162 -7.49 -17.62 -7.45
C PRO A 162 -6.03 -17.39 -7.00
N THR A 163 -5.71 -17.73 -5.76
CA THR A 163 -4.33 -17.70 -5.24
C THR A 163 -3.39 -18.59 -6.06
N GLN A 164 -3.78 -19.83 -6.35
CA GLN A 164 -2.97 -20.74 -7.17
C GLN A 164 -2.71 -20.20 -8.58
N HIS A 165 -3.72 -19.57 -9.20
CA HIS A 165 -3.58 -18.96 -10.53
C HIS A 165 -2.66 -17.74 -10.48
N SER A 166 -2.83 -16.85 -9.49
CA SER A 166 -1.98 -15.67 -9.33
C SER A 166 -0.51 -16.06 -9.14
N VAL A 167 -0.22 -17.04 -8.26
CA VAL A 167 1.15 -17.57 -8.10
C VAL A 167 1.62 -18.24 -9.38
N GLY A 168 0.74 -18.94 -10.10
CA GLY A 168 1.07 -19.57 -11.41
C GLY A 168 1.54 -18.51 -12.42
N GLN A 169 0.87 -17.38 -12.53
CA GLN A 169 1.27 -16.26 -13.40
C GLN A 169 2.63 -15.68 -12.99
N LEU A 170 2.84 -15.45 -11.69
CA LEU A 170 4.12 -14.95 -11.17
C LEU A 170 5.29 -15.90 -11.50
N ARG A 171 5.07 -17.20 -11.37
CA ARG A 171 6.06 -18.24 -11.71
C ARG A 171 6.36 -18.31 -13.20
N GLN A 172 5.38 -18.05 -14.07
CA GLN A 172 5.61 -17.98 -15.54
C GLN A 172 6.57 -16.84 -15.89
N ILE A 173 6.56 -15.75 -15.13
CA ILE A 173 7.52 -14.64 -15.28
C ILE A 173 8.90 -15.02 -14.74
N GLY A 174 9.00 -16.08 -13.93
CA GLY A 174 10.26 -16.56 -13.34
C GLY A 174 10.47 -16.13 -11.88
N ILE A 175 9.42 -15.67 -11.20
CA ILE A 175 9.48 -15.30 -9.78
C ILE A 175 8.76 -16.38 -8.97
N GLN A 176 9.48 -17.04 -8.06
CA GLN A 176 8.92 -17.93 -7.05
C GLN A 176 8.74 -17.11 -5.76
N PRO A 177 7.52 -16.95 -5.24
CA PRO A 177 7.33 -16.28 -3.96
C PRO A 177 7.92 -17.11 -2.82
N ASP A 178 8.52 -16.44 -1.85
CA ASP A 178 9.04 -17.03 -0.61
C ASP A 178 7.98 -17.08 0.48
N ILE A 179 7.07 -16.12 0.45
CA ILE A 179 5.96 -15.97 1.41
C ILE A 179 4.70 -15.60 0.63
N LEU A 180 3.58 -16.18 1.04
CA LEU A 180 2.25 -15.79 0.57
C LEU A 180 1.48 -15.15 1.72
N ILE A 181 0.94 -13.95 1.51
CA ILE A 181 -0.05 -13.37 2.40
C ILE A 181 -1.41 -13.55 1.74
N CYS A 182 -2.25 -14.35 2.37
CA CYS A 182 -3.57 -14.72 1.87
C CYS A 182 -4.63 -13.89 2.58
N ARG A 183 -5.09 -12.81 1.93
CA ARG A 183 -6.20 -12.02 2.43
C ARG A 183 -7.50 -12.79 2.27
N THR A 184 -8.33 -12.82 3.31
CA THR A 184 -9.62 -13.52 3.32
C THR A 184 -10.63 -12.83 4.21
N GLU A 185 -11.93 -12.91 3.85
CA GLU A 185 -13.02 -12.38 4.68
C GLU A 185 -13.22 -13.17 5.98
N ARG A 186 -12.80 -14.43 6.03
CA ARG A 186 -12.99 -15.35 7.14
C ARG A 186 -11.82 -16.31 7.27
N PRO A 187 -11.55 -16.85 8.45
CA PRO A 187 -10.53 -17.87 8.61
C PRO A 187 -10.69 -19.01 7.60
N MET A 188 -9.63 -19.30 6.85
CA MET A 188 -9.66 -20.32 5.79
C MET A 188 -9.37 -21.74 6.28
N GLY A 189 -8.77 -21.88 7.49
CA GLY A 189 -8.45 -23.15 8.09
C GLY A 189 -7.19 -23.84 7.54
N ARG A 190 -6.68 -24.80 8.29
CA ARG A 190 -5.39 -25.49 8.00
C ARG A 190 -5.35 -26.21 6.67
N ASP A 191 -6.43 -26.92 6.29
CA ASP A 191 -6.50 -27.69 5.05
C ASP A 191 -6.32 -26.80 3.80
N HIS A 192 -6.87 -25.58 3.83
CA HIS A 192 -6.71 -24.62 2.75
C HIS A 192 -5.28 -24.07 2.69
N ALA A 193 -4.68 -23.76 3.85
CA ALA A 193 -3.30 -23.29 3.93
C ALA A 193 -2.32 -24.36 3.43
N GLU A 194 -2.49 -25.63 3.83
CA GLU A 194 -1.68 -26.74 3.34
C GLU A 194 -1.83 -26.97 1.84
N LYS A 195 -3.06 -26.84 1.33
CA LYS A 195 -3.32 -26.92 -0.11
C LYS A 195 -2.65 -25.79 -0.88
N ILE A 196 -2.72 -24.56 -0.39
CA ILE A 196 -2.03 -23.42 -0.99
C ILE A 196 -0.51 -23.66 -0.98
N ALA A 197 0.06 -24.06 0.15
CA ALA A 197 1.48 -24.33 0.28
C ALA A 197 1.96 -25.35 -0.77
N LEU A 198 1.24 -26.45 -0.91
CA LEU A 198 1.56 -27.52 -1.87
C LEU A 198 1.50 -27.01 -3.33
N PHE A 199 0.39 -26.39 -3.73
CA PHE A 199 0.19 -25.97 -5.12
C PHE A 199 1.04 -24.76 -5.53
N CYS A 200 1.37 -23.90 -4.58
CA CYS A 200 2.19 -22.73 -4.82
C CYS A 200 3.69 -22.96 -4.59
N ASN A 201 4.07 -24.17 -4.14
CA ASN A 201 5.46 -24.53 -3.85
C ASN A 201 6.12 -23.58 -2.84
N VAL A 202 5.44 -23.36 -1.72
CA VAL A 202 5.96 -22.59 -0.57
C VAL A 202 5.90 -23.45 0.69
N GLU A 203 6.72 -23.11 1.68
CA GLU A 203 6.65 -23.76 2.98
C GLU A 203 5.31 -23.51 3.66
N LYS A 204 4.77 -24.48 4.43
CA LYS A 204 3.50 -24.31 5.14
C LYS A 204 3.48 -23.08 6.06
N GLN A 205 4.58 -22.82 6.74
CA GLN A 205 4.76 -21.67 7.62
C GLN A 205 4.87 -20.32 6.87
N ALA A 206 5.07 -20.37 5.55
CA ALA A 206 5.15 -19.20 4.68
C ALA A 206 3.81 -18.84 4.02
N VAL A 207 2.74 -19.56 4.33
CA VAL A 207 1.37 -19.20 3.99
C VAL A 207 0.77 -18.46 5.18
N ILE A 208 0.75 -17.15 5.11
CA ILE A 208 0.25 -16.25 6.14
C ILE A 208 -1.21 -15.93 5.84
N GLU A 209 -2.09 -16.23 6.76
CA GLU A 209 -3.49 -15.83 6.68
C GLU A 209 -3.67 -14.41 7.23
N GLU A 210 -4.28 -13.54 6.45
CA GLU A 210 -4.69 -12.21 6.92
C GLU A 210 -6.20 -12.05 6.74
N VAL A 211 -6.91 -12.17 7.84
CA VAL A 211 -8.38 -12.01 7.87
C VAL A 211 -8.73 -10.53 7.90
N ASP A 212 -9.69 -10.11 7.08
CA ASP A 212 -10.19 -8.75 7.06
C ASP A 212 -10.58 -8.28 8.46
N LYS A 213 -10.13 -7.10 8.85
CA LYS A 213 -10.40 -6.53 10.16
C LYS A 213 -11.75 -5.83 10.15
N GLU A 214 -12.61 -6.20 11.07
CA GLU A 214 -13.97 -5.64 11.18
C GLU A 214 -13.97 -4.25 11.80
N PHE A 215 -13.02 -3.99 12.69
CA PHE A 215 -13.04 -2.82 13.54
C PHE A 215 -12.12 -1.70 13.05
N SER A 216 -10.85 -2.00 12.78
CA SER A 216 -9.88 -1.01 12.31
C SER A 216 -8.73 -1.64 11.55
N ILE A 217 -8.25 -0.97 10.49
CA ILE A 217 -7.03 -1.37 9.78
C ILE A 217 -5.80 -1.39 10.69
N TYR A 218 -5.80 -0.65 11.79
CA TYR A 218 -4.72 -0.63 12.78
C TYR A 218 -4.61 -1.95 13.58
N GLU A 219 -5.52 -2.92 13.39
CA GLU A 219 -5.38 -4.28 13.91
C GLU A 219 -4.42 -5.15 13.07
N VAL A 220 -4.21 -4.80 11.79
CA VAL A 220 -3.41 -5.60 10.85
C VAL A 220 -2.00 -5.91 11.36
N PRO A 221 -1.21 -4.95 11.88
CA PRO A 221 0.13 -5.25 12.42
C PRO A 221 0.13 -6.29 13.54
N LEU A 222 -0.90 -6.29 14.38
CA LEU A 222 -1.04 -7.28 15.46
C LEU A 222 -1.32 -8.67 14.88
N GLY A 223 -2.22 -8.77 13.88
CA GLY A 223 -2.53 -10.02 13.20
C GLY A 223 -1.31 -10.62 12.48
N LEU A 224 -0.55 -9.78 11.76
CA LEU A 224 0.69 -10.21 11.10
C LEU A 224 1.75 -10.68 12.09
N ALA A 225 1.87 -10.02 13.25
CA ALA A 225 2.77 -10.42 14.33
C ALA A 225 2.34 -11.75 14.98
N GLU A 226 1.05 -11.98 15.20
CA GLU A 226 0.52 -13.25 15.69
C GLU A 226 0.84 -14.39 14.74
N ASN A 227 0.77 -14.16 13.43
CA ASN A 227 1.18 -15.08 12.39
C ASN A 227 2.70 -15.17 12.20
N LYS A 228 3.50 -14.44 13.00
CA LYS A 228 4.97 -14.45 13.01
C LYS A 228 5.61 -14.09 11.67
N LEU A 229 4.95 -13.26 10.88
CA LEU A 229 5.46 -12.81 9.57
C LEU A 229 6.81 -12.09 9.73
N ASP A 230 6.92 -11.22 10.71
CA ASP A 230 8.13 -10.48 11.04
C ASP A 230 9.32 -11.42 11.34
N LYS A 231 9.09 -12.45 12.13
CA LYS A 231 10.12 -13.47 12.42
C LYS A 231 10.53 -14.24 11.18
N LEU A 232 9.56 -14.66 10.38
CA LEU A 232 9.82 -15.40 9.15
C LEU A 232 10.67 -14.59 8.15
N ILE A 233 10.41 -13.28 8.02
CA ILE A 233 11.19 -12.36 7.18
C ILE A 233 12.63 -12.28 7.70
N ILE A 234 12.81 -12.06 9.01
CA ILE A 234 14.13 -11.99 9.64
C ILE A 234 14.93 -13.25 9.43
N ASP A 235 14.30 -14.41 9.67
CA ASP A 235 14.96 -15.72 9.54
C ASP A 235 15.37 -15.97 8.07
N LYS A 236 14.51 -15.65 7.10
CA LYS A 236 14.77 -15.87 5.66
C LYS A 236 15.86 -14.92 5.10
N LEU A 237 15.95 -13.71 5.60
CA LEU A 237 16.97 -12.74 5.19
C LEU A 237 18.23 -12.77 6.07
N GLY A 238 18.26 -13.59 7.14
CA GLY A 238 19.39 -13.68 8.05
C GLY A 238 19.69 -12.39 8.80
N LEU A 239 18.68 -11.56 9.07
CA LEU A 239 18.84 -10.26 9.70
C LEU A 239 19.07 -10.38 11.22
N GLN A 240 19.93 -9.48 11.73
CA GLN A 240 20.08 -9.29 13.18
C GLN A 240 19.07 -8.26 13.66
N ALA A 241 18.10 -8.67 14.46
CA ALA A 241 17.02 -7.80 14.90
C ALA A 241 16.73 -7.98 16.38
N GLY A 242 16.21 -6.93 17.02
CA GLY A 242 15.80 -6.93 18.42
C GLY A 242 14.47 -7.64 18.66
N GLU A 243 14.02 -7.57 19.90
CA GLU A 243 12.68 -8.05 20.27
C GLU A 243 11.58 -7.20 19.63
N LEU A 244 10.45 -7.84 19.32
CA LEU A 244 9.28 -7.16 18.76
C LEU A 244 8.60 -6.31 19.84
N LYS A 245 8.45 -5.01 19.58
CA LYS A 245 7.82 -4.03 20.48
C LYS A 245 6.51 -3.54 19.88
N LEU A 246 5.39 -3.94 20.45
CA LEU A 246 4.04 -3.58 19.99
C LEU A 246 3.14 -3.07 21.14
N ASP A 247 3.70 -2.68 22.28
CA ASP A 247 2.88 -2.31 23.45
C ASP A 247 2.14 -1.00 23.21
N ASP A 248 2.80 -0.01 22.59
CA ASP A 248 2.18 1.25 22.16
C ASP A 248 1.08 1.03 21.11
N TRP A 249 1.26 0.04 20.23
CA TRP A 249 0.25 -0.33 19.25
C TRP A 249 -0.99 -0.99 19.88
N ARG A 250 -0.77 -1.84 20.88
CA ARG A 250 -1.86 -2.43 21.68
C ARG A 250 -2.61 -1.35 22.46
N GLU A 251 -1.90 -0.38 23.04
CA GLU A 251 -2.50 0.75 23.74
C GLU A 251 -3.34 1.60 22.77
N LEU A 252 -2.84 1.91 21.57
CA LEU A 252 -3.61 2.58 20.53
C LEU A 252 -4.91 1.83 20.23
N MET A 253 -4.85 0.51 20.05
CA MET A 253 -6.04 -0.30 19.78
C MET A 253 -7.05 -0.27 20.93
N GLN A 254 -6.61 -0.18 22.20
CA GLN A 254 -7.52 0.00 23.33
C GLN A 254 -8.27 1.33 23.26
N ARG A 255 -7.57 2.43 22.94
CA ARG A 255 -8.21 3.75 22.75
C ARG A 255 -9.22 3.75 21.61
N ILE A 256 -8.89 3.12 20.49
CA ILE A 256 -9.79 3.01 19.34
C ILE A 256 -11.06 2.22 19.69
N ARG A 257 -10.92 1.13 20.45
CA ARG A 257 -12.04 0.24 20.80
C ARG A 257 -12.96 0.81 21.90
N HIS A 258 -12.40 1.60 22.80
CA HIS A 258 -13.09 2.08 23.99
C HIS A 258 -12.98 3.61 24.15
N PRO A 259 -13.49 4.39 23.17
CA PRO A 259 -13.51 5.85 23.28
C PRO A 259 -14.40 6.29 24.45
N GLU A 260 -14.00 7.32 25.17
CA GLU A 260 -14.75 7.89 26.29
C GLU A 260 -15.80 8.92 25.85
N HIS A 261 -15.57 9.54 24.69
CA HIS A 261 -16.40 10.60 24.15
C HIS A 261 -16.78 10.31 22.70
N GLU A 262 -17.76 11.06 22.19
CA GLU A 262 -18.17 11.02 20.79
C GLU A 262 -18.45 12.44 20.29
N VAL A 263 -18.01 12.74 19.07
CA VAL A 263 -18.26 14.02 18.39
C VAL A 263 -18.65 13.76 16.94
N THR A 264 -19.50 14.61 16.38
CA THR A 264 -19.92 14.56 14.98
C THR A 264 -19.31 15.70 14.22
N ILE A 265 -18.47 15.40 13.22
CA ILE A 265 -17.83 16.38 12.35
C ILE A 265 -18.44 16.27 10.95
N ALA A 266 -19.02 17.36 10.44
CA ALA A 266 -19.43 17.42 9.04
C ALA A 266 -18.22 17.73 8.15
N VAL A 267 -18.03 16.95 7.09
CA VAL A 267 -17.11 17.25 6.00
C VAL A 267 -17.93 17.59 4.77
N VAL A 268 -17.87 18.85 4.36
CA VAL A 268 -18.62 19.38 3.20
C VAL A 268 -17.66 19.56 2.03
N GLY A 269 -17.85 18.77 0.96
CA GLY A 269 -16.92 18.77 -0.17
C GLY A 269 -17.55 18.28 -1.46
N LYS A 270 -16.79 18.32 -2.55
CA LYS A 270 -17.22 17.95 -3.92
C LYS A 270 -16.84 16.53 -4.37
N TYR A 271 -16.19 15.74 -3.51
CA TYR A 271 -15.73 14.37 -3.82
C TYR A 271 -16.21 13.37 -2.77
N ILE A 272 -17.36 13.65 -2.17
CA ILE A 272 -17.88 12.91 -1.01
C ILE A 272 -18.22 11.46 -1.34
N ASP A 273 -18.70 11.19 -2.55
CA ASP A 273 -19.08 9.87 -3.00
C ASP A 273 -17.90 8.91 -3.08
N HIS A 274 -16.69 9.42 -3.34
CA HIS A 274 -15.48 8.62 -3.38
C HIS A 274 -14.70 8.77 -2.07
N ARG A 275 -14.76 7.74 -1.23
CA ARG A 275 -14.17 7.77 0.12
C ARG A 275 -12.68 8.11 0.12
N ASP A 276 -11.94 7.58 -0.84
CA ASP A 276 -10.49 7.76 -0.91
C ASP A 276 -10.06 9.13 -1.45
N ALA A 277 -10.99 9.94 -1.99
CA ALA A 277 -10.69 11.32 -2.41
C ALA A 277 -10.34 12.25 -1.24
N TYR A 278 -10.84 11.95 -0.04
CA TYR A 278 -10.55 12.69 1.19
C TYR A 278 -9.95 11.80 2.28
N LYS A 279 -9.20 10.77 1.87
CA LYS A 279 -8.67 9.76 2.79
C LYS A 279 -7.87 10.34 3.94
N SER A 280 -6.92 11.22 3.65
CA SER A 280 -6.08 11.85 4.66
C SER A 280 -6.86 12.73 5.64
N ILE A 281 -7.93 13.38 5.18
CA ILE A 281 -8.82 14.17 6.04
C ILE A 281 -9.53 13.25 7.04
N TYR A 282 -10.12 12.17 6.57
CA TYR A 282 -10.84 11.23 7.44
C TYR A 282 -9.89 10.57 8.44
N GLU A 283 -8.72 10.11 7.98
CA GLU A 283 -7.71 9.53 8.86
C GLU A 283 -7.19 10.54 9.90
N SER A 284 -7.02 11.82 9.52
CA SER A 284 -6.59 12.87 10.45
C SER A 284 -7.64 13.14 11.54
N LEU A 285 -8.93 13.11 11.18
CA LEU A 285 -10.02 13.21 12.15
C LEU A 285 -10.04 12.02 13.09
N ASP A 286 -9.87 10.80 12.57
CA ASP A 286 -9.78 9.60 13.38
C ASP A 286 -8.57 9.63 14.33
N HIS A 287 -7.38 10.06 13.84
CA HIS A 287 -6.18 10.19 14.67
C HIS A 287 -6.35 11.23 15.79
N ALA A 288 -6.99 12.36 15.49
CA ALA A 288 -7.33 13.34 16.51
C ALA A 288 -8.27 12.73 17.58
N GLY A 289 -9.26 11.95 17.12
CA GLY A 289 -10.14 11.20 18.01
C GLY A 289 -9.37 10.23 18.91
N PHE A 290 -8.45 9.43 18.36
CA PHE A 290 -7.63 8.49 19.14
C PHE A 290 -6.78 9.19 20.19
N ALA A 291 -6.20 10.36 19.85
CA ALA A 291 -5.40 11.15 20.78
C ALA A 291 -6.23 11.68 21.97
N HIS A 292 -7.53 11.91 21.75
CA HIS A 292 -8.45 12.48 22.75
C HIS A 292 -9.44 11.47 23.32
N ASN A 293 -9.25 10.15 23.14
CA ASN A 293 -10.18 9.11 23.57
C ASN A 293 -11.61 9.35 23.06
N THR A 294 -11.75 9.90 21.86
CA THR A 294 -13.01 10.35 21.27
C THR A 294 -13.29 9.60 19.99
N ARG A 295 -14.51 9.08 19.84
CA ARG A 295 -14.99 8.58 18.55
C ARG A 295 -15.43 9.77 17.70
N VAL A 296 -14.87 9.90 16.51
CA VAL A 296 -15.29 10.90 15.54
C VAL A 296 -16.26 10.28 14.55
N LEU A 297 -17.51 10.76 14.54
CA LEU A 297 -18.50 10.42 13.53
C LEU A 297 -18.41 11.42 12.40
N VAL A 298 -18.02 10.97 11.20
CA VAL A 298 -17.91 11.85 10.04
C VAL A 298 -19.23 11.85 9.27
N LYS A 299 -19.91 13.01 9.29
CA LYS A 299 -21.07 13.30 8.45
C LYS A 299 -20.59 13.87 7.12
N ARG A 300 -20.71 13.10 6.04
CA ARG A 300 -20.32 13.52 4.70
C ARG A 300 -21.47 14.26 4.03
N ILE A 301 -21.21 15.43 3.49
CA ILE A 301 -22.21 16.29 2.86
C ILE A 301 -21.64 16.76 1.52
N GLU A 302 -22.36 16.47 0.43
CA GLU A 302 -22.04 17.03 -0.89
C GLU A 302 -22.25 18.53 -0.88
N ALA A 303 -21.30 19.28 -1.41
CA ALA A 303 -21.38 20.76 -1.37
C ALA A 303 -22.64 21.29 -2.07
N GLU A 304 -23.06 20.66 -3.17
CA GLU A 304 -24.28 21.03 -3.92
C GLU A 304 -25.57 20.78 -3.13
N ASP A 305 -25.56 19.87 -2.17
CA ASP A 305 -26.71 19.61 -1.31
C ASP A 305 -26.99 20.76 -0.35
N ILE A 306 -25.97 21.51 0.05
CA ILE A 306 -26.14 22.72 0.89
C ILE A 306 -27.02 23.76 0.21
N ASP A 307 -26.85 23.96 -1.09
CA ASP A 307 -27.63 24.91 -1.86
C ASP A 307 -29.08 24.46 -2.07
N THR A 308 -29.30 23.14 -2.20
CA THR A 308 -30.61 22.59 -2.52
C THR A 308 -31.48 22.29 -1.29
N GLN A 309 -30.88 21.84 -0.18
CA GLN A 309 -31.59 21.40 1.03
C GLN A 309 -31.47 22.40 2.19
N GLY A 310 -30.53 23.34 2.09
CA GLY A 310 -30.25 24.36 3.10
C GLY A 310 -29.30 23.90 4.22
N PRO A 311 -28.42 24.80 4.69
CA PRO A 311 -27.42 24.48 5.70
C PRO A 311 -28.01 24.12 7.06
N GLU A 312 -29.13 24.74 7.45
CA GLU A 312 -29.76 24.51 8.77
C GLU A 312 -30.17 23.06 8.97
N GLN A 313 -30.70 22.41 7.92
CA GLN A 313 -31.10 21.02 7.97
C GLN A 313 -29.90 20.06 7.94
N LEU A 314 -28.97 20.33 7.04
CA LEU A 314 -27.81 19.42 6.81
C LEU A 314 -26.78 19.50 7.93
N LEU A 315 -26.60 20.67 8.55
CA LEU A 315 -25.64 20.88 9.62
C LEU A 315 -26.24 20.75 11.03
N ALA A 316 -27.50 20.35 11.14
CA ALA A 316 -28.11 20.14 12.45
C ALA A 316 -27.41 18.99 13.22
N GLY A 317 -27.13 19.25 14.49
CA GLY A 317 -26.57 18.26 15.43
C GLY A 317 -25.10 17.89 15.18
N ILE A 318 -24.33 18.74 14.51
CA ILE A 318 -22.89 18.58 14.39
C ILE A 318 -22.15 19.37 15.47
N ASP A 319 -20.97 18.89 15.87
CA ASP A 319 -20.09 19.55 16.83
C ASP A 319 -19.01 20.39 16.12
N GLY A 320 -18.71 20.07 14.85
CA GLY A 320 -17.74 20.79 14.05
C GLY A 320 -17.98 20.65 12.54
N LEU A 321 -17.41 21.57 11.78
CA LEU A 321 -17.50 21.61 10.32
C LEU A 321 -16.11 21.75 9.72
N LEU A 322 -15.81 20.93 8.70
CA LEU A 322 -14.61 20.99 7.89
C LEU A 322 -15.00 21.11 6.42
N VAL A 323 -14.41 22.10 5.74
CA VAL A 323 -14.52 22.29 4.29
C VAL A 323 -13.14 22.04 3.69
N PRO A 324 -12.93 20.95 2.95
CA PRO A 324 -11.64 20.68 2.31
C PRO A 324 -11.29 21.71 1.24
N GLY A 325 -9.99 21.83 0.95
CA GLY A 325 -9.51 22.56 -0.21
C GLY A 325 -9.98 21.92 -1.53
N GLY A 326 -9.96 22.70 -2.61
CA GLY A 326 -10.32 22.23 -3.94
C GLY A 326 -9.67 23.05 -5.03
N PHE A 327 -9.78 22.62 -6.29
CA PHE A 327 -9.15 23.23 -7.45
C PHE A 327 -10.19 23.74 -8.47
N GLY A 328 -9.94 24.96 -8.99
CA GLY A 328 -10.71 25.58 -10.07
C GLY A 328 -12.21 25.63 -9.78
N TYR A 329 -13.01 25.44 -10.81
CA TYR A 329 -14.49 25.42 -10.70
C TYR A 329 -15.00 24.27 -9.81
N ARG A 330 -14.20 23.22 -9.65
CA ARG A 330 -14.54 22.07 -8.80
C ARG A 330 -14.27 22.32 -7.31
N GLY A 331 -13.58 23.39 -6.96
CA GLY A 331 -13.12 23.63 -5.60
C GLY A 331 -13.53 24.94 -4.97
N ILE A 332 -13.92 25.93 -5.75
CA ILE A 332 -14.17 27.30 -5.25
C ILE A 332 -15.68 27.64 -5.21
N GLU A 333 -16.46 27.16 -6.18
CA GLU A 333 -17.89 27.49 -6.30
C GLU A 333 -18.78 26.31 -5.81
#